data_0f6f7d2c1922b3ff8fdb382074e6dd38
#
_entry.id   0f6f7d2c1922b3ff8fdb382074e6dd38
#
_cell.length_a   1.000
_cell.length_b   1.000
_cell.length_c   1.000
_cell.angle_alpha   90.00
_cell.angle_beta   90.00
_cell.angle_gamma   90.00
#
_symmetry.space_group_name_H-M   'P 1'
#
loop_
_entity.id
_entity.type
_entity.pdbx_description
1 polymer ?
#
loop_
_entity_poly.entity_id
_entity_poly.type
_entity_poly.pdbx_seq_one_letter_code
_entity_poly.pdbx_strand_id
1 'polypeptide(L)'
;MATAAKVEAVEALRERLGGARSAILTEYRGLTVSQLADLRRQLKAVSAEFTVVKNTLARRAIQGSSLERVSRHLTGPTALAFSRRDAVALAKALQAFQRGNPALQIKAGYVEGTILPPEGVRALADLPPKEVLLGQVVGAFQAPLLGLVTTLEGLLRTFISVVDQIRTSREHARQAE
;
A
#
# COMPACT_ATOMS: atom_id res chain seq x y z
N MET A 1 15.01 -37.36 9.11
CA MET A 1 13.62 -37.53 9.60
C MET A 1 13.08 -36.20 10.13
N ALA A 2 11.92 -35.77 9.72
CA ALA A 2 11.31 -34.57 10.28
C ALA A 2 10.75 -34.88 11.67
N THR A 3 11.27 -34.25 12.71
CA THR A 3 10.78 -34.40 14.09
C THR A 3 9.33 -33.89 14.14
N ALA A 4 8.43 -34.54 14.86
CA ALA A 4 7.02 -34.19 14.98
C ALA A 4 6.82 -32.68 15.24
N ALA A 5 7.61 -32.08 16.14
CA ALA A 5 7.61 -30.65 16.41
C ALA A 5 7.93 -29.75 15.18
N LYS A 6 8.67 -30.26 14.19
CA LYS A 6 8.95 -29.49 12.96
C LYS A 6 7.77 -29.55 11.99
N VAL A 7 7.04 -30.65 11.95
CA VAL A 7 5.83 -30.81 11.13
C VAL A 7 4.75 -29.91 11.68
N GLU A 8 4.52 -29.96 12.97
CA GLU A 8 3.57 -29.09 13.68
C GLU A 8 3.86 -27.59 13.47
N ALA A 9 5.14 -27.19 13.57
CA ALA A 9 5.55 -25.80 13.29
C ALA A 9 5.31 -25.38 11.83
N VAL A 10 5.47 -26.28 10.87
CA VAL A 10 5.18 -26.03 9.45
C VAL A 10 3.68 -25.90 9.22
N GLU A 11 2.87 -26.77 9.82
CA GLU A 11 1.39 -26.72 9.71
C GLU A 11 0.83 -25.45 10.34
N ALA A 12 1.27 -25.10 11.55
CA ALA A 12 0.87 -23.84 12.20
C ALA A 12 1.26 -22.60 11.37
N LEU A 13 2.44 -22.62 10.74
CA LEU A 13 2.87 -21.53 9.84
C LEU A 13 2.04 -21.51 8.55
N ARG A 14 1.72 -22.67 8.00
CA ARG A 14 0.88 -22.82 6.81
C ARG A 14 -0.54 -22.30 7.05
N GLU A 15 -1.14 -22.59 8.19
CA GLU A 15 -2.46 -22.09 8.59
C GLU A 15 -2.45 -20.55 8.73
N ARG A 16 -1.43 -19.98 9.36
CA ARG A 16 -1.27 -18.53 9.51
C ARG A 16 -1.08 -17.83 8.16
N LEU A 17 -0.30 -18.39 7.26
CA LEU A 17 -0.03 -17.84 5.93
C LEU A 17 -1.12 -18.14 4.92
N GLY A 18 -1.93 -19.18 5.13
CA GLY A 18 -2.95 -19.65 4.18
C GLY A 18 -4.08 -18.66 3.87
N GLY A 19 -4.22 -17.60 4.66
CA GLY A 19 -5.17 -16.51 4.40
C GLY A 19 -4.50 -15.16 4.16
N ALA A 20 -3.17 -15.11 4.06
CA ALA A 20 -2.44 -13.86 3.89
C ALA A 20 -2.53 -13.38 2.44
N ARG A 21 -3.09 -12.19 2.22
CA ARG A 21 -3.09 -11.52 0.92
C ARG A 21 -1.79 -10.76 0.63
N SER A 22 -1.08 -10.40 1.69
CA SER A 22 0.20 -9.72 1.61
C SER A 22 1.19 -10.27 2.63
N ALA A 23 2.44 -10.39 2.22
CA ALA A 23 3.55 -10.79 3.07
C ALA A 23 4.79 -9.96 2.72
N ILE A 24 5.47 -9.42 3.72
CA ILE A 24 6.72 -8.67 3.53
C ILE A 24 7.82 -9.40 4.28
N LEU A 25 8.90 -9.70 3.56
CA LEU A 25 10.10 -10.29 4.13
C LEU A 25 11.01 -9.18 4.61
N THR A 26 11.42 -9.30 5.86
CA THR A 26 12.33 -8.34 6.49
C THR A 26 13.53 -9.06 7.10
N GLU A 27 14.63 -8.36 7.14
CA GLU A 27 15.78 -8.73 7.94
C GLU A 27 15.70 -8.01 9.29
N TYR A 28 15.86 -8.75 10.37
CA TYR A 28 15.75 -8.22 11.74
C TYR A 28 17.10 -8.16 12.44
N ARG A 29 18.19 -8.41 11.74
CA ARG A 29 19.54 -8.42 12.31
C ARG A 29 19.90 -7.04 12.84
N GLY A 30 20.31 -6.98 14.12
CA GLY A 30 20.66 -5.72 14.79
C GLY A 30 19.53 -5.06 15.57
N LEU A 31 18.31 -5.63 15.55
CA LEU A 31 17.21 -5.16 16.39
C LEU A 31 17.28 -5.78 17.79
N THR A 32 17.03 -4.98 18.81
CA THR A 32 16.89 -5.44 20.19
C THR A 32 15.55 -6.14 20.41
N VAL A 33 15.45 -6.92 21.48
CA VAL A 33 14.19 -7.59 21.86
C VAL A 33 13.06 -6.58 22.13
N SER A 34 13.38 -5.45 22.75
CA SER A 34 12.41 -4.36 22.98
C SER A 34 11.88 -3.80 21.66
N GLN A 35 12.75 -3.49 20.70
CA GLN A 35 12.36 -3.00 19.37
C GLN A 35 11.49 -4.01 18.61
N LEU A 36 11.80 -5.31 18.71
CA LEU A 36 10.96 -6.35 18.12
C LEU A 36 9.58 -6.46 18.79
N ALA A 37 9.49 -6.23 20.09
CA ALA A 37 8.22 -6.20 20.81
C ALA A 37 7.38 -4.98 20.41
N ASP A 38 8.01 -3.82 20.24
CA ASP A 38 7.35 -2.59 19.76
C ASP A 38 6.85 -2.75 18.32
N LEU A 39 7.67 -3.35 17.44
CA LEU A 39 7.26 -3.65 16.07
C LEU A 39 6.03 -4.57 16.04
N ARG A 40 6.02 -5.64 16.83
CA ARG A 40 4.85 -6.53 16.93
C ARG A 40 3.61 -5.80 17.41
N ARG A 41 3.74 -4.90 18.38
CA ARG A 41 2.63 -4.09 18.90
C ARG A 41 2.07 -3.17 17.82
N GLN A 42 2.93 -2.46 17.09
CA GLN A 42 2.52 -1.58 15.99
C GLN A 42 1.85 -2.35 14.85
N LEU A 43 2.39 -3.50 14.46
CA LEU A 43 1.82 -4.33 13.40
C LEU A 43 0.47 -4.94 13.82
N LYS A 44 0.32 -5.32 15.09
CA LYS A 44 -0.96 -5.82 15.62
C LYS A 44 -2.06 -4.76 15.55
N ALA A 45 -1.74 -3.49 15.73
CA ALA A 45 -2.70 -2.38 15.60
C ALA A 45 -3.28 -2.26 14.18
N VAL A 46 -2.53 -2.64 13.16
CA VAL A 46 -2.97 -2.66 11.74
C VAL A 46 -3.42 -4.05 11.28
N SER A 47 -3.78 -4.95 12.20
CA SER A 47 -4.20 -6.33 11.91
C SER A 47 -3.17 -7.12 11.10
N ALA A 48 -1.89 -6.86 11.34
CA ALA A 48 -0.77 -7.58 10.76
C ALA A 48 -0.03 -8.39 11.82
N GLU A 49 0.55 -9.51 11.40
CA GLU A 49 1.34 -10.37 12.27
C GLU A 49 2.81 -10.34 11.86
N PHE A 50 3.70 -10.42 12.86
CA PHE A 50 5.14 -10.48 12.66
C PHE A 50 5.72 -11.73 13.32
N THR A 51 6.33 -12.60 12.52
CA THR A 51 6.89 -13.86 13.00
C THR A 51 8.31 -14.07 12.45
N VAL A 52 9.24 -14.35 13.36
CA VAL A 52 10.59 -14.79 12.98
C VAL A 52 10.52 -16.27 12.64
N VAL A 53 10.99 -16.63 11.46
CA VAL A 53 10.89 -18.01 10.96
C VAL A 53 12.24 -18.53 10.49
N LYS A 54 12.45 -19.83 10.67
CA LYS A 54 13.58 -20.50 10.07
C LYS A 54 13.30 -20.71 8.57
N ASN A 55 14.19 -20.26 7.69
CA ASN A 55 14.00 -20.29 6.23
C ASN A 55 13.63 -21.68 5.70
N THR A 56 14.21 -22.74 6.25
CA THR A 56 13.91 -24.12 5.84
C THR A 56 12.47 -24.53 6.16
N LEU A 57 11.90 -24.06 7.27
CA LEU A 57 10.50 -24.31 7.65
C LEU A 57 9.56 -23.42 6.84
N ALA A 58 9.92 -22.14 6.65
CA ALA A 58 9.16 -21.21 5.82
C ALA A 58 9.03 -21.74 4.39
N ARG A 59 10.12 -22.19 3.75
CA ARG A 59 10.08 -22.78 2.40
C ARG A 59 9.13 -23.95 2.30
N ARG A 60 9.10 -24.84 3.30
CA ARG A 60 8.16 -25.98 3.33
C ARG A 60 6.72 -25.54 3.54
N ALA A 61 6.48 -24.52 4.38
CA ALA A 61 5.14 -24.03 4.67
C ALA A 61 4.50 -23.31 3.46
N ILE A 62 5.30 -22.59 2.67
CA ILE A 62 4.81 -21.85 1.48
C ILE A 62 4.76 -22.71 0.22
N GLN A 63 5.34 -23.91 0.24
CA GLN A 63 5.33 -24.83 -0.89
C GLN A 63 3.90 -25.23 -1.26
N GLY A 64 3.52 -25.07 -2.54
CA GLY A 64 2.16 -25.30 -3.03
C GLY A 64 1.18 -24.16 -2.70
N SER A 65 1.65 -23.02 -2.16
CA SER A 65 0.83 -21.82 -1.96
C SER A 65 1.20 -20.71 -2.96
N SER A 66 0.35 -19.67 -3.05
CA SER A 66 0.63 -18.48 -3.86
C SER A 66 1.93 -17.77 -3.47
N LEU A 67 2.39 -17.99 -2.23
CA LEU A 67 3.64 -17.44 -1.68
C LEU A 67 4.90 -18.20 -2.11
N GLU A 68 4.80 -19.29 -2.85
CA GLU A 68 5.97 -20.12 -3.24
C GLU A 68 7.03 -19.31 -4.01
N ARG A 69 6.58 -18.34 -4.81
CA ARG A 69 7.48 -17.45 -5.57
C ARG A 69 8.42 -16.63 -4.67
N VAL A 70 8.03 -16.38 -3.42
CA VAL A 70 8.84 -15.64 -2.43
C VAL A 70 10.00 -16.48 -1.88
N SER A 71 9.99 -17.79 -2.09
CA SER A 71 11.03 -18.74 -1.60
C SER A 71 12.45 -18.35 -2.00
N ARG A 72 12.62 -17.69 -3.15
CA ARG A 72 13.92 -17.22 -3.66
C ARG A 72 14.53 -16.12 -2.77
N HIS A 73 13.69 -15.34 -2.09
CA HIS A 73 14.11 -14.24 -1.22
C HIS A 73 14.31 -14.65 0.25
N LEU A 74 14.07 -15.94 0.60
CA LEU A 74 14.31 -16.50 1.92
C LEU A 74 15.79 -16.84 2.10
N THR A 75 16.64 -15.82 2.22
CA THR A 75 18.09 -15.93 2.43
C THR A 75 18.50 -15.18 3.70
N GLY A 76 19.44 -15.73 4.49
CA GLY A 76 19.89 -15.11 5.73
C GLY A 76 18.79 -15.01 6.82
N PRO A 77 18.98 -14.19 7.87
CA PRO A 77 17.98 -13.99 8.91
C PRO A 77 16.74 -13.35 8.33
N THR A 78 15.60 -14.02 8.45
CA THR A 78 14.35 -13.59 7.84
C THR A 78 13.20 -13.61 8.85
N ALA A 79 12.48 -12.51 8.91
CA ALA A 79 11.20 -12.42 9.56
C ALA A 79 10.11 -12.13 8.51
N LEU A 80 8.94 -12.69 8.75
CA LEU A 80 7.76 -12.52 7.92
C LEU A 80 6.77 -11.60 8.63
N ALA A 81 6.44 -10.50 7.98
CA ALA A 81 5.29 -9.68 8.35
C ALA A 81 4.18 -9.95 7.34
N PHE A 82 2.99 -10.32 7.77
CA PHE A 82 1.89 -10.64 6.88
C PHE A 82 0.57 -10.04 7.35
N SER A 83 -0.27 -9.69 6.39
CA SER A 83 -1.61 -9.16 6.64
C SER A 83 -2.63 -9.87 5.75
N ARG A 84 -3.85 -10.03 6.31
CA ARG A 84 -5.00 -10.60 5.60
C ARG A 84 -5.89 -9.52 5.01
N ARG A 85 -5.76 -8.27 5.45
CA ARG A 85 -6.67 -7.17 5.12
C ARG A 85 -6.06 -6.15 4.20
N ASP A 86 -4.97 -5.52 4.63
CA ASP A 86 -4.43 -4.34 3.98
C ASP A 86 -2.91 -4.43 3.85
N ALA A 87 -2.44 -4.49 2.61
CA ALA A 87 -1.03 -4.50 2.25
C ALA A 87 -0.39 -3.11 2.44
N VAL A 88 -1.16 -2.04 2.20
CA VAL A 88 -0.67 -0.66 2.31
C VAL A 88 -0.43 -0.30 3.77
N ALA A 89 -1.38 -0.64 4.66
CA ALA A 89 -1.21 -0.41 6.10
C ALA A 89 -0.01 -1.18 6.67
N LEU A 90 0.21 -2.43 6.22
CA LEU A 90 1.37 -3.23 6.58
C LEU A 90 2.68 -2.57 6.11
N ALA A 91 2.75 -2.13 4.86
CA ALA A 91 3.93 -1.48 4.30
C ALA A 91 4.24 -0.15 5.01
N LYS A 92 3.22 0.68 5.27
CA LYS A 92 3.36 1.94 6.04
C LYS A 92 3.91 1.71 7.44
N ALA A 93 3.37 0.74 8.17
CA ALA A 93 3.82 0.44 9.53
C ALA A 93 5.28 -0.02 9.55
N LEU A 94 5.68 -0.86 8.59
CA LEU A 94 7.08 -1.31 8.45
C LEU A 94 8.01 -0.16 8.05
N GLN A 95 7.61 0.70 7.12
CA GLN A 95 8.39 1.86 6.69
C GLN A 95 8.54 2.89 7.81
N ALA A 96 7.46 3.16 8.55
CA ALA A 96 7.51 4.06 9.71
C ALA A 96 8.48 3.55 10.79
N PHE A 97 8.44 2.25 11.07
CA PHE A 97 9.37 1.62 12.01
C PHE A 97 10.81 1.65 11.50
N GLN A 98 11.02 1.41 10.20
CA GLN A 98 12.34 1.44 9.56
C GLN A 98 13.01 2.83 9.65
N ARG A 99 12.25 3.92 9.55
CA ARG A 99 12.77 5.28 9.72
C ARG A 99 13.39 5.52 11.09
N GLY A 100 12.80 4.94 12.15
CA GLY A 100 13.33 5.00 13.51
C GLY A 100 14.37 3.93 13.82
N ASN A 101 14.44 2.86 13.03
CA ASN A 101 15.29 1.68 13.25
C ASN A 101 15.91 1.21 11.92
N PRO A 102 17.01 1.79 11.47
CA PRO A 102 17.64 1.46 10.18
C PRO A 102 18.17 0.03 10.10
N ALA A 103 18.26 -0.68 11.22
CA ALA A 103 18.62 -2.09 11.27
C ALA A 103 17.55 -3.00 10.65
N LEU A 104 16.28 -2.56 10.57
CA LEU A 104 15.23 -3.29 9.86
C LEU A 104 15.40 -3.09 8.36
N GLN A 105 15.69 -4.15 7.61
CA GLN A 105 15.78 -4.08 6.15
C GLN A 105 14.64 -4.88 5.51
N ILE A 106 13.98 -4.28 4.51
CA ILE A 106 12.96 -4.94 3.70
C ILE A 106 13.68 -5.64 2.55
N LYS A 107 13.46 -6.96 2.40
CA LYS A 107 14.06 -7.79 1.34
C LYS A 107 13.18 -7.91 0.12
N ALA A 108 11.92 -8.19 0.32
CA ALA A 108 10.93 -8.32 -0.73
C ALA A 108 9.53 -8.24 -0.13
N GLY A 109 8.56 -7.87 -0.95
CA GLY A 109 7.14 -7.94 -0.63
C GLY A 109 6.42 -8.91 -1.57
N TYR A 110 5.32 -9.47 -1.08
CA TYR A 110 4.36 -10.22 -1.86
C TYR A 110 2.98 -9.60 -1.64
N VAL A 111 2.33 -9.21 -2.70
CA VAL A 111 0.99 -8.62 -2.65
C VAL A 111 0.15 -9.20 -3.79
N GLU A 112 -0.92 -9.89 -3.44
CA GLU A 112 -1.93 -10.42 -4.36
C GLU A 112 -1.35 -11.13 -5.61
N GLY A 113 -0.33 -11.96 -5.44
CA GLY A 113 0.28 -12.73 -6.53
C GLY A 113 1.54 -12.10 -7.14
N THR A 114 1.82 -10.83 -6.82
CA THR A 114 2.97 -10.10 -7.37
C THR A 114 4.09 -9.97 -6.33
N ILE A 115 5.33 -10.23 -6.76
CA ILE A 115 6.52 -9.99 -5.94
C ILE A 115 6.99 -8.56 -6.17
N LEU A 116 7.16 -7.83 -5.08
CA LEU A 116 7.66 -6.46 -5.08
C LEU A 116 9.10 -6.43 -4.56
N PRO A 117 10.02 -5.79 -5.28
CA PRO A 117 11.33 -5.48 -4.76
C PRO A 117 11.23 -4.48 -3.59
N PRO A 118 12.30 -4.24 -2.82
CA PRO A 118 12.29 -3.31 -1.69
C PRO A 118 11.74 -1.91 -2.06
N GLU A 119 12.07 -1.42 -3.25
CA GLU A 119 11.59 -0.13 -3.78
C GLU A 119 10.07 -0.16 -4.03
N GLY A 120 9.55 -1.27 -4.54
CA GLY A 120 8.11 -1.46 -4.74
C GLY A 120 7.33 -1.48 -3.41
N VAL A 121 7.93 -2.04 -2.35
CA VAL A 121 7.31 -2.01 -1.01
C VAL A 121 7.30 -0.58 -0.45
N ARG A 122 8.32 0.23 -0.73
CA ARG A 122 8.33 1.66 -0.37
C ARG A 122 7.25 2.43 -1.13
N ALA A 123 7.18 2.25 -2.44
CA ALA A 123 6.12 2.87 -3.24
C ALA A 123 4.72 2.46 -2.77
N LEU A 124 4.53 1.19 -2.38
CA LEU A 124 3.28 0.71 -1.78
C LEU A 124 2.94 1.45 -0.47
N ALA A 125 3.94 1.74 0.35
CA ALA A 125 3.73 2.47 1.60
C ALA A 125 3.38 3.96 1.37
N ASP A 126 3.75 4.55 0.24
CA ASP A 126 3.41 5.93 -0.10
C ASP A 126 1.98 6.07 -0.67
N LEU A 127 1.32 4.95 -1.02
CA LEU A 127 -0.05 4.97 -1.54
C LEU A 127 -1.05 5.42 -0.46
N PRO A 128 -2.08 6.21 -0.84
CA PRO A 128 -3.19 6.49 0.07
C PRO A 128 -3.99 5.22 0.42
N PRO A 129 -4.81 5.26 1.49
CA PRO A 129 -5.69 4.16 1.84
C PRO A 129 -6.60 3.74 0.68
N LYS A 130 -7.01 2.47 0.67
CA LYS A 130 -7.83 1.89 -0.40
C LYS A 130 -9.10 2.71 -0.72
N GLU A 131 -9.74 3.25 0.29
CA GLU A 131 -10.95 4.08 0.14
C GLU A 131 -10.68 5.36 -0.67
N VAL A 132 -9.54 6.01 -0.41
CA VAL A 132 -9.11 7.20 -1.15
C VAL A 132 -8.76 6.86 -2.60
N LEU A 133 -8.10 5.71 -2.83
CA LEU A 133 -7.80 5.22 -4.19
C LEU A 133 -9.08 4.94 -4.98
N LEU A 134 -10.07 4.32 -4.35
CA LEU A 134 -11.38 4.11 -4.98
C LEU A 134 -12.06 5.43 -5.32
N GLY A 135 -12.02 6.41 -4.41
CA GLY A 135 -12.54 7.77 -4.67
C GLY A 135 -11.83 8.45 -5.85
N GLN A 136 -10.52 8.31 -5.95
CA GLN A 136 -9.75 8.84 -7.09
C GLN A 136 -10.15 8.20 -8.42
N VAL A 137 -10.35 6.88 -8.44
CA VAL A 137 -10.81 6.18 -9.65
C VAL A 137 -12.19 6.68 -10.07
N VAL A 138 -13.15 6.79 -9.15
CA VAL A 138 -14.48 7.34 -9.44
C VAL A 138 -14.38 8.78 -9.93
N GLY A 139 -13.57 9.62 -9.31
CA GLY A 139 -13.32 11.00 -9.74
C GLY A 139 -12.71 11.07 -11.14
N ALA A 140 -11.79 10.17 -11.48
CA ALA A 140 -11.20 10.10 -12.81
C ALA A 140 -12.24 9.75 -13.90
N PHE A 141 -13.23 8.91 -13.59
CA PHE A 141 -14.35 8.64 -14.50
C PHE A 141 -15.32 9.83 -14.64
N GLN A 142 -15.47 10.66 -13.61
CA GLN A 142 -16.32 11.83 -13.65
C GLN A 142 -15.65 13.04 -14.31
N ALA A 143 -14.32 13.12 -14.30
CA ALA A 143 -13.56 14.27 -14.81
C ALA A 143 -13.89 14.66 -16.26
N PRO A 144 -14.04 13.74 -17.24
CA PRO A 144 -14.42 14.08 -18.60
C PRO A 144 -15.81 14.73 -18.69
N LEU A 145 -16.77 14.26 -17.89
CA LEU A 145 -18.13 14.79 -17.86
C LEU A 145 -18.16 16.21 -17.27
N LEU A 146 -17.45 16.40 -16.17
CA LEU A 146 -17.30 17.72 -15.55
C LEU A 146 -16.57 18.68 -16.49
N GLY A 147 -15.56 18.23 -17.22
CA GLY A 147 -14.84 19.02 -18.22
C GLY A 147 -15.76 19.50 -19.34
N LEU A 148 -16.68 18.66 -19.82
CA LEU A 148 -17.67 19.06 -20.83
C LEU A 148 -18.64 20.13 -20.28
N VAL A 149 -19.16 19.93 -19.09
CA VAL A 149 -20.07 20.87 -18.43
C VAL A 149 -19.39 22.24 -18.23
N THR A 150 -18.17 22.24 -17.69
CA THR A 150 -17.41 23.49 -17.46
C THR A 150 -17.08 24.23 -18.75
N THR A 151 -16.82 23.54 -19.86
CA THR A 151 -16.60 24.14 -21.17
C THR A 151 -17.88 24.81 -21.70
N LEU A 152 -19.03 24.15 -21.59
CA LEU A 152 -20.31 24.70 -21.97
C LEU A 152 -20.70 25.91 -21.11
N GLU A 153 -20.52 25.83 -19.80
CA GLU A 153 -20.72 26.96 -18.90
C GLU A 153 -19.77 28.13 -19.23
N GLY A 154 -18.54 27.86 -19.59
CA GLY A 154 -17.57 28.87 -19.99
C GLY A 154 -18.00 29.64 -21.21
N LEU A 155 -18.55 28.95 -22.23
CA LEU A 155 -19.10 29.58 -23.42
C LEU A 155 -20.28 30.51 -23.07
N LEU A 156 -21.22 30.08 -22.23
CA LEU A 156 -22.34 30.86 -21.78
C LEU A 156 -21.90 32.10 -21.00
N ARG A 157 -20.94 31.95 -20.09
CA ARG A 157 -20.39 33.09 -19.33
C ARG A 157 -19.69 34.11 -20.23
N THR A 158 -18.92 33.65 -21.22
CA THR A 158 -18.28 34.51 -22.20
C THR A 158 -19.30 35.27 -23.01
N PHE A 159 -20.38 34.61 -23.47
CA PHE A 159 -21.46 35.26 -24.19
C PHE A 159 -22.15 36.35 -23.36
N ILE A 160 -22.50 36.04 -22.09
CA ILE A 160 -23.11 37.03 -21.17
C ILE A 160 -22.18 38.22 -20.97
N SER A 161 -20.89 37.99 -20.76
CA SER A 161 -19.91 39.07 -20.53
C SER A 161 -19.77 40.00 -21.74
N VAL A 162 -19.81 39.45 -22.97
CA VAL A 162 -19.79 40.24 -24.20
C VAL A 162 -21.05 41.09 -24.33
N VAL A 163 -22.23 40.54 -24.03
CA VAL A 163 -23.50 41.28 -24.05
C VAL A 163 -23.49 42.42 -23.02
N ASP A 164 -23.01 42.18 -21.82
CA ASP A 164 -22.89 43.19 -20.78
C ASP A 164 -21.90 44.30 -21.16
N GLN A 165 -20.77 43.98 -21.80
CA GLN A 165 -19.83 44.97 -22.33
C GLN A 165 -20.46 45.86 -23.41
N ILE A 166 -21.23 45.28 -24.32
CA ILE A 166 -21.96 46.03 -25.35
C ILE A 166 -22.97 46.97 -24.72
N ARG A 167 -23.71 46.48 -23.71
CA ARG A 167 -24.68 47.29 -22.96
C ARG A 167 -24.00 48.48 -22.30
N THR A 168 -22.93 48.24 -21.54
CA THR A 168 -22.16 49.25 -20.83
C THR A 168 -21.57 50.29 -21.80
N SER A 169 -21.04 49.84 -22.93
CA SER A 169 -20.51 50.73 -23.97
C SER A 169 -21.61 51.65 -24.55
N ARG A 170 -22.81 51.12 -24.78
CA ARG A 170 -23.96 51.91 -25.26
C ARG A 170 -24.49 52.91 -24.21
N GLU A 171 -24.46 52.54 -22.93
CA GLU A 171 -24.84 53.41 -21.83
C GLU A 171 -23.86 54.60 -21.70
N HIS A 172 -22.56 54.32 -21.82
CA HIS A 172 -21.55 55.40 -21.82
C HIS A 172 -21.64 56.31 -23.05
N ALA A 173 -21.92 55.78 -24.24
CA ALA A 173 -22.10 56.59 -25.42
C ALA A 173 -23.33 57.54 -25.32
N ARG A 174 -24.41 57.08 -24.66
CA ARG A 174 -25.61 57.92 -24.41
C ARG A 174 -25.43 59.03 -23.37
N GLN A 175 -24.45 58.85 -22.45
CA GLN A 175 -24.15 59.87 -21.43
C GLN A 175 -23.17 60.92 -21.91
N ALA A 176 -22.52 60.68 -23.06
CA ALA A 176 -21.55 61.58 -23.67
C ALA A 176 -22.15 62.50 -24.75
N GLU A 177 -23.43 62.29 -25.12
CA GLU A 177 -24.24 63.20 -25.96
C GLU A 177 -25.09 64.11 -25.05
#